data_0b2cf476a75ce6b4970242070d1203c0
#
_entry.id   0b2cf476a75ce6b4970242070d1203c0
#
_cell.length_a   1.000
_cell.length_b   1.000
_cell.length_c   1.000
_cell.angle_alpha   90.00
_cell.angle_beta   90.00
_cell.angle_gamma   90.00
#
_symmetry.space_group_name_H-M   'P 1'
#
loop_
_entity.id
_entity.type
_entity.pdbx_description
1 polymer ?
#
loop_
_entity_poly.entity_id
_entity_poly.type
_entity_poly.pdbx_seq_one_letter_code
_entity_poly.pdbx_strand_id
1 'polypeptide(L)'
;YKRQILTAKHHDGFCLWPTELTEYCIRNTPYKDGKGDIVGELAAACKKYGIKFAVYLSPWDRHQANYGTPEYVDYFHKQLTELMTNYGEVFEVWFDGANGGDGWYGGAKDSRTIDRKTYYNYPRIYEILDKLQPQAIVFSDGGPGCRWVGNENGFAGATNWSFLRAGEVYPGYPKYRELQYGHADGNQWVPAECDVSIRPGWFYHPEEDNRVKTVDQLTDLYYRSVGHNATLLLNFPVDRDGLIHPIDSANAVNFHKNVQKQLAHNLLAGIQPKVSDERGGKFSAKAATDESWDTYWATNDDVTAADIEFDFPKTEKVNRMMIQEYIPLGQRVKSFVVEYDKDGKWLPVKLNEETTTVGYKRLLRFETISTDKLRIRFTDARACLCINNIEAYYAGETPDTFTVEAKELKSYPFTLVGVSEEETKKCMDKDKSTTAFVEGDALVIDLGEERTITSFHYLPDQSEYNKGLISSYELSVGTEANAVNQIVAKGEFSNIKNNPILQSVYFTPVKARYLSLKPTKMVTEGETMGFAEIGIQ
;
A
#
# COMPACT_ATOMS: atom_id res chain seq x y z
N TYR A 1 -14.55 3.08 8.41
CA TYR A 1 -14.48 2.43 9.71
C TYR A 1 -13.12 2.67 10.34
N LYS A 2 -13.09 2.89 11.66
CA LYS A 2 -11.83 2.90 12.43
C LYS A 2 -11.66 1.49 12.99
N ARG A 3 -10.58 0.81 12.60
CA ARG A 3 -10.20 -0.50 13.11
C ARG A 3 -8.74 -0.50 13.53
N GLN A 4 -8.40 -1.38 14.44
CA GLN A 4 -7.04 -1.67 14.86
C GLN A 4 -6.80 -3.16 14.64
N ILE A 5 -5.82 -3.49 13.81
CA ILE A 5 -5.36 -4.86 13.58
C ILE A 5 -4.08 -5.06 14.38
N LEU A 6 -4.07 -6.01 15.30
CA LEU A 6 -2.89 -6.37 16.09
C LEU A 6 -2.18 -7.53 15.41
N THR A 7 -0.89 -7.40 15.18
CA THR A 7 -0.01 -8.52 14.84
C THR A 7 0.14 -9.44 16.07
N ALA A 8 -0.82 -10.35 16.24
CA ALA A 8 -0.85 -11.25 17.41
C ALA A 8 0.28 -12.27 17.37
N LYS A 9 0.66 -12.77 16.20
CA LYS A 9 1.85 -13.58 15.94
C LYS A 9 2.38 -13.27 14.54
N HIS A 10 3.65 -12.87 14.44
CA HIS A 10 4.35 -12.67 13.17
C HIS A 10 5.11 -13.95 12.74
N HIS A 11 5.92 -13.89 11.69
CA HIS A 11 6.70 -15.01 11.15
C HIS A 11 7.73 -15.60 12.12
N ASP A 12 8.14 -14.84 13.15
CA ASP A 12 9.03 -15.32 14.22
C ASP A 12 8.39 -16.32 15.16
N GLY A 13 7.04 -16.43 15.14
CA GLY A 13 6.26 -17.39 15.91
C GLY A 13 5.94 -16.95 17.35
N PHE A 14 6.38 -15.75 17.81
CA PHE A 14 6.09 -15.29 19.16
C PHE A 14 4.63 -14.87 19.30
N CYS A 15 3.93 -15.45 20.27
CA CYS A 15 2.52 -15.19 20.53
C CYS A 15 2.33 -14.08 21.57
N LEU A 16 1.63 -12.99 21.22
CA LEU A 16 1.33 -11.88 22.10
C LEU A 16 0.16 -12.15 23.07
N TRP A 17 -0.34 -13.39 23.14
CA TRP A 17 -1.35 -13.85 24.09
C TRP A 17 -0.85 -15.08 24.86
N PRO A 18 -1.40 -15.35 26.05
CA PRO A 18 -0.92 -16.43 26.92
C PRO A 18 -1.43 -17.81 26.46
N THR A 19 -1.08 -18.19 25.21
CA THR A 19 -1.46 -19.48 24.64
C THR A 19 -0.83 -20.65 25.43
N GLU A 20 -1.52 -21.78 25.48
CA GLU A 20 -0.98 -23.03 26.03
C GLU A 20 -0.39 -23.94 24.93
N LEU A 21 -0.47 -23.54 23.68
CA LEU A 21 -0.01 -24.34 22.53
C LEU A 21 1.51 -24.26 22.31
N THR A 22 2.16 -23.23 22.86
CA THR A 22 3.61 -23.05 22.78
C THR A 22 4.15 -22.30 24.01
N GLU A 23 5.39 -22.60 24.37
CA GLU A 23 6.12 -21.83 25.40
C GLU A 23 6.65 -20.49 24.87
N TYR A 24 6.69 -20.30 23.54
CA TYR A 24 7.16 -19.07 22.90
C TYR A 24 6.04 -18.03 22.81
N CYS A 25 5.67 -17.50 23.99
CA CYS A 25 4.56 -16.55 24.13
C CYS A 25 4.79 -15.59 25.30
N ILE A 26 3.93 -14.57 25.37
CA ILE A 26 3.98 -13.49 26.37
C ILE A 26 3.96 -13.99 27.81
N ARG A 27 3.30 -15.13 28.11
CA ARG A 27 3.24 -15.77 29.41
C ARG A 27 4.63 -16.07 29.97
N ASN A 28 5.59 -16.41 29.15
CA ASN A 28 6.96 -16.77 29.53
C ASN A 28 7.93 -15.60 29.46
N THR A 29 7.42 -14.36 29.57
CA THR A 29 8.22 -13.14 29.63
C THR A 29 8.06 -12.44 30.97
N PRO A 30 8.95 -11.50 31.36
CA PRO A 30 8.79 -10.68 32.56
C PRO A 30 7.58 -9.71 32.51
N TYR A 31 6.93 -9.57 31.37
CA TYR A 31 5.82 -8.64 31.23
C TYR A 31 4.67 -9.01 32.19
N LYS A 32 4.33 -8.07 33.10
CA LYS A 32 3.33 -8.26 34.15
C LYS A 32 3.51 -9.56 34.97
N ASP A 33 4.76 -9.92 35.24
CA ASP A 33 5.11 -11.15 35.98
C ASP A 33 4.52 -12.43 35.36
N GLY A 34 4.55 -12.53 34.02
CA GLY A 34 3.99 -13.65 33.26
C GLY A 34 2.46 -13.65 33.12
N LYS A 35 1.78 -12.57 33.53
CA LYS A 35 0.31 -12.43 33.46
C LYS A 35 -0.13 -11.47 32.34
N GLY A 36 0.77 -11.10 31.42
CA GLY A 36 0.49 -10.22 30.31
C GLY A 36 -0.35 -10.91 29.24
N ASP A 37 -1.28 -10.14 28.65
CA ASP A 37 -2.08 -10.53 27.49
C ASP A 37 -2.31 -9.29 26.62
N ILE A 38 -1.38 -9.04 25.68
CA ILE A 38 -1.44 -7.84 24.82
C ILE A 38 -2.67 -7.89 23.90
N VAL A 39 -3.06 -9.08 23.43
CA VAL A 39 -4.26 -9.26 22.60
C VAL A 39 -5.52 -8.87 23.40
N GLY A 40 -5.66 -9.39 24.61
CA GLY A 40 -6.79 -9.08 25.49
C GLY A 40 -6.82 -7.61 25.93
N GLU A 41 -5.66 -7.02 26.22
CA GLU A 41 -5.52 -5.62 26.60
C GLU A 41 -5.95 -4.69 25.44
N LEU A 42 -5.53 -4.99 24.21
CA LEU A 42 -5.95 -4.21 23.05
C LEU A 42 -7.43 -4.40 22.72
N ALA A 43 -7.96 -5.63 22.81
CA ALA A 43 -9.39 -5.88 22.59
C ALA A 43 -10.25 -5.06 23.57
N ALA A 44 -9.85 -5.03 24.86
CA ALA A 44 -10.51 -4.20 25.89
C ALA A 44 -10.41 -2.69 25.56
N ALA A 45 -9.25 -2.22 25.13
CA ALA A 45 -9.03 -0.83 24.74
C ALA A 45 -9.89 -0.46 23.51
N CYS A 46 -9.92 -1.32 22.48
CA CYS A 46 -10.75 -1.12 21.30
C CYS A 46 -12.23 -0.99 21.68
N LYS A 47 -12.74 -1.86 22.53
CA LYS A 47 -14.11 -1.78 23.06
C LYS A 47 -14.37 -0.47 23.82
N LYS A 48 -13.42 -0.05 24.68
CA LYS A 48 -13.53 1.20 25.45
C LYS A 48 -13.62 2.44 24.56
N TYR A 49 -12.87 2.48 23.48
CA TYR A 49 -12.77 3.65 22.59
C TYR A 49 -13.63 3.56 21.32
N GLY A 50 -14.46 2.54 21.19
CA GLY A 50 -15.33 2.35 20.01
C GLY A 50 -14.56 2.11 18.71
N ILE A 51 -13.39 1.45 18.81
CA ILE A 51 -12.57 1.04 17.68
C ILE A 51 -12.86 -0.44 17.40
N LYS A 52 -12.97 -0.82 16.14
CA LYS A 52 -13.13 -2.22 15.75
C LYS A 52 -11.84 -2.99 16.03
N PHE A 53 -11.93 -4.10 16.77
CA PHE A 53 -10.79 -4.96 17.06
C PHE A 53 -10.59 -6.00 15.96
N ALA A 54 -9.35 -6.21 15.54
CA ALA A 54 -8.95 -7.18 14.53
C ALA A 54 -7.59 -7.78 14.86
N VAL A 55 -7.28 -8.93 14.28
CA VAL A 55 -6.03 -9.66 14.52
C VAL A 55 -5.37 -10.07 13.23
N TYR A 56 -4.04 -9.97 13.23
CA TYR A 56 -3.16 -10.58 12.24
C TYR A 56 -2.57 -11.85 12.84
N LEU A 57 -2.67 -12.96 12.14
CA LEU A 57 -2.07 -14.24 12.53
C LEU A 57 -1.26 -14.80 11.36
N SER A 58 0.07 -14.78 11.46
CA SER A 58 0.93 -15.35 10.43
C SER A 58 0.74 -16.86 10.29
N PRO A 59 0.40 -17.36 9.10
CA PRO A 59 0.45 -18.79 8.81
C PRO A 59 1.88 -19.34 8.78
N TRP A 60 2.84 -18.52 8.37
CA TRP A 60 4.26 -18.87 8.42
C TRP A 60 4.82 -18.72 9.84
N ASP A 61 5.55 -19.73 10.30
CA ASP A 61 6.13 -19.76 11.63
C ASP A 61 7.56 -20.33 11.57
N ARG A 62 8.55 -19.49 11.84
CA ARG A 62 9.96 -19.84 11.78
C ARG A 62 10.47 -20.48 13.08
N HIS A 63 9.68 -20.44 14.15
CA HIS A 63 10.04 -21.01 15.44
C HIS A 63 9.65 -22.49 15.56
N GLN A 64 8.49 -22.87 15.00
CA GLN A 64 7.95 -24.22 15.15
C GLN A 64 8.74 -25.25 14.35
N ALA A 65 9.29 -26.24 15.05
CA ALA A 65 10.10 -27.30 14.44
C ALA A 65 9.30 -28.19 13.47
N ASN A 66 8.00 -28.31 13.67
CA ASN A 66 7.09 -29.10 12.82
C ASN A 66 6.45 -28.31 11.67
N TYR A 67 6.85 -27.04 11.43
CA TYR A 67 6.39 -26.32 10.24
C TYR A 67 6.70 -27.13 8.96
N GLY A 68 5.77 -27.15 8.04
CA GLY A 68 5.85 -27.97 6.81
C GLY A 68 5.25 -29.36 6.99
N THR A 69 4.71 -29.72 8.15
CA THR A 69 4.02 -30.98 8.43
C THR A 69 2.52 -30.76 8.74
N PRO A 70 1.66 -31.80 8.69
CA PRO A 70 0.25 -31.69 9.08
C PRO A 70 0.03 -31.25 10.54
N GLU A 71 0.91 -31.65 11.44
CA GLU A 71 0.82 -31.30 12.87
C GLU A 71 0.92 -29.78 13.09
N TYR A 72 1.71 -29.09 12.27
CA TYR A 72 1.77 -27.64 12.32
C TYR A 72 0.43 -27.01 11.86
N VAL A 73 -0.22 -27.57 10.87
CA VAL A 73 -1.52 -27.07 10.39
C VAL A 73 -2.56 -27.16 11.51
N ASP A 74 -2.59 -28.27 12.25
CA ASP A 74 -3.46 -28.43 13.42
C ASP A 74 -3.12 -27.42 14.53
N TYR A 75 -1.85 -27.18 14.78
CA TYR A 75 -1.38 -26.17 15.73
C TYR A 75 -1.85 -24.78 15.34
N PHE A 76 -1.67 -24.39 14.08
CA PHE A 76 -2.10 -23.11 13.55
C PHE A 76 -3.62 -22.89 13.64
N HIS A 77 -4.43 -23.93 13.31
CA HIS A 77 -5.89 -23.88 13.44
C HIS A 77 -6.34 -23.76 14.90
N LYS A 78 -5.63 -24.37 15.83
CA LYS A 78 -5.89 -24.21 17.28
C LYS A 78 -5.58 -22.79 17.75
N GLN A 79 -4.46 -22.18 17.32
CA GLN A 79 -4.15 -20.78 17.60
C GLN A 79 -5.24 -19.85 17.08
N LEU A 80 -5.69 -20.05 15.83
CA LEU A 80 -6.82 -19.31 15.29
C LEU A 80 -8.08 -19.47 16.14
N THR A 81 -8.38 -20.68 16.57
CA THR A 81 -9.55 -20.96 17.42
C THR A 81 -9.47 -20.22 18.77
N GLU A 82 -8.29 -20.20 19.44
CA GLU A 82 -8.09 -19.41 20.65
C GLU A 82 -8.40 -17.93 20.43
N LEU A 83 -7.83 -17.34 19.38
CA LEU A 83 -8.02 -15.92 19.07
C LEU A 83 -9.49 -15.58 18.74
N MET A 84 -10.19 -16.47 18.03
CA MET A 84 -11.59 -16.27 17.65
C MET A 84 -12.58 -16.51 18.79
N THR A 85 -12.14 -17.15 19.88
CA THR A 85 -13.01 -17.53 21.02
C THR A 85 -12.85 -16.62 22.23
N ASN A 86 -11.60 -16.17 22.51
CA ASN A 86 -11.27 -15.60 23.82
C ASN A 86 -11.39 -14.08 23.92
N TYR A 87 -11.49 -13.36 22.80
CA TYR A 87 -11.32 -11.88 22.76
C TYR A 87 -12.56 -11.11 22.32
N GLY A 88 -13.72 -11.76 22.28
CA GLY A 88 -14.98 -11.16 21.87
C GLY A 88 -15.13 -11.04 20.36
N GLU A 89 -15.84 -9.99 19.91
CA GLU A 89 -16.08 -9.76 18.47
C GLU A 89 -14.79 -9.36 17.76
N VAL A 90 -14.44 -10.08 16.70
CA VAL A 90 -13.30 -9.79 15.82
C VAL A 90 -13.85 -9.26 14.48
N PHE A 91 -13.47 -8.04 14.14
CA PHE A 91 -13.95 -7.37 12.91
C PHE A 91 -13.24 -7.90 11.66
N GLU A 92 -11.96 -8.21 11.76
CA GLU A 92 -11.15 -8.65 10.64
C GLU A 92 -10.06 -9.63 11.11
N VAL A 93 -9.83 -10.66 10.32
CA VAL A 93 -8.72 -11.61 10.50
C VAL A 93 -7.80 -11.51 9.30
N TRP A 94 -6.55 -11.17 9.57
CA TRP A 94 -5.55 -10.88 8.56
C TRP A 94 -4.54 -12.03 8.45
N PHE A 95 -4.49 -12.70 7.31
CA PHE A 95 -3.55 -13.77 7.02
C PHE A 95 -2.52 -13.30 6.01
N ASP A 96 -1.25 -13.38 6.38
CA ASP A 96 -0.13 -13.08 5.50
C ASP A 96 0.03 -14.15 4.41
N GLY A 97 0.26 -13.72 3.17
CA GLY A 97 0.55 -14.62 2.06
C GLY A 97 1.99 -15.14 2.05
N ALA A 98 2.88 -14.57 2.89
CA ALA A 98 4.24 -15.04 3.01
C ALA A 98 4.28 -16.46 3.57
N ASN A 99 5.21 -17.23 3.05
CA ASN A 99 5.50 -18.58 3.53
C ASN A 99 7.01 -18.82 3.36
N GLY A 100 7.56 -19.73 4.15
CA GLY A 100 8.99 -19.92 4.21
C GLY A 100 9.65 -20.34 2.91
N GLY A 101 8.90 -20.95 1.99
CA GLY A 101 9.50 -21.50 0.79
C GLY A 101 10.74 -22.32 1.15
N ASP A 102 11.86 -21.96 0.56
CA ASP A 102 13.17 -22.60 0.81
C ASP A 102 13.95 -21.95 1.97
N GLY A 103 13.24 -21.30 2.91
CA GLY A 103 13.84 -20.58 4.02
C GLY A 103 14.35 -21.50 5.14
N TRP A 104 15.28 -20.95 5.95
CA TRP A 104 15.72 -21.56 7.18
C TRP A 104 14.67 -21.44 8.28
N TYR A 105 14.36 -22.55 8.94
CA TYR A 105 13.46 -22.61 10.08
C TYR A 105 14.25 -22.89 11.36
N GLY A 106 14.39 -21.87 12.21
CA GLY A 106 15.21 -21.92 13.41
C GLY A 106 14.84 -23.06 14.35
N GLY A 107 13.54 -23.35 14.51
CA GLY A 107 13.05 -24.46 15.34
C GLY A 107 13.48 -25.83 14.85
N ALA A 108 13.41 -26.07 13.54
CA ALA A 108 13.82 -27.33 12.92
C ALA A 108 15.31 -27.39 12.57
N LYS A 109 16.00 -26.25 12.50
CA LYS A 109 17.37 -26.11 11.95
C LYS A 109 17.47 -26.69 10.54
N ASP A 110 16.48 -26.47 9.71
CA ASP A 110 16.28 -27.08 8.39
C ASP A 110 15.54 -26.11 7.45
N SER A 111 15.51 -26.41 6.17
CA SER A 111 14.67 -25.74 5.17
C SER A 111 13.43 -26.56 4.87
N ARG A 112 12.31 -25.89 4.64
CA ARG A 112 11.03 -26.53 4.35
C ARG A 112 10.42 -25.91 3.09
N THR A 113 9.84 -26.76 2.24
CA THR A 113 9.05 -26.37 1.07
C THR A 113 7.62 -26.84 1.27
N ILE A 114 6.66 -25.96 1.02
CA ILE A 114 5.24 -26.28 1.13
C ILE A 114 4.52 -26.02 -0.20
N ASP A 115 3.44 -26.75 -0.45
CA ASP A 115 2.48 -26.37 -1.47
C ASP A 115 1.64 -25.17 -0.97
N ARG A 116 1.95 -23.99 -1.46
CA ARG A 116 1.31 -22.73 -1.04
C ARG A 116 -0.20 -22.75 -1.14
N LYS A 117 -0.74 -23.47 -2.12
CA LYS A 117 -2.20 -23.52 -2.39
C LYS A 117 -2.96 -24.38 -1.39
N THR A 118 -2.35 -25.45 -0.88
CA THR A 118 -3.08 -26.48 -0.14
C THR A 118 -2.62 -26.67 1.30
N TYR A 119 -1.37 -26.35 1.62
CA TYR A 119 -0.74 -26.70 2.88
C TYR A 119 -1.49 -26.22 4.12
N TYR A 120 -1.89 -24.95 4.17
CA TYR A 120 -2.56 -24.37 5.35
C TYR A 120 -4.02 -24.76 5.50
N ASN A 121 -4.59 -25.48 4.50
CA ASN A 121 -5.99 -25.90 4.49
C ASN A 121 -6.97 -24.74 4.75
N TYR A 122 -6.92 -23.71 3.90
CA TYR A 122 -7.79 -22.54 4.01
C TYR A 122 -9.28 -22.85 4.06
N PRO A 123 -9.83 -23.89 3.37
CA PRO A 123 -11.22 -24.28 3.56
C PRO A 123 -11.56 -24.53 5.03
N ARG A 124 -10.67 -25.20 5.79
CA ARG A 124 -10.89 -25.44 7.22
C ARG A 124 -10.79 -24.15 8.04
N ILE A 125 -9.91 -23.21 7.66
CA ILE A 125 -9.82 -21.89 8.29
C ILE A 125 -11.16 -21.16 8.14
N TYR A 126 -11.75 -21.14 6.96
CA TYR A 126 -13.05 -20.51 6.70
C TYR A 126 -14.17 -21.14 7.51
N GLU A 127 -14.23 -22.47 7.64
CA GLU A 127 -15.21 -23.15 8.50
C GLU A 127 -15.09 -22.72 9.97
N ILE A 128 -13.87 -22.55 10.49
CA ILE A 128 -13.61 -22.07 11.85
C ILE A 128 -14.16 -20.65 12.02
N LEU A 129 -13.84 -19.75 11.06
CA LEU A 129 -14.27 -18.37 11.09
C LEU A 129 -15.80 -18.23 10.96
N ASP A 130 -16.41 -18.92 10.02
CA ASP A 130 -17.87 -18.92 9.82
C ASP A 130 -18.61 -19.38 11.08
N LYS A 131 -18.05 -20.32 11.82
CA LYS A 131 -18.62 -20.82 13.06
C LYS A 131 -18.45 -19.87 14.24
N LEU A 132 -17.25 -19.26 14.39
CA LEU A 132 -16.88 -18.52 15.61
C LEU A 132 -17.04 -17.00 15.44
N GLN A 133 -16.80 -16.47 14.24
CA GLN A 133 -16.82 -15.04 13.91
C GLN A 133 -17.44 -14.80 12.51
N PRO A 134 -18.73 -15.14 12.29
CA PRO A 134 -19.35 -15.11 10.95
C PRO A 134 -19.41 -13.72 10.32
N GLN A 135 -19.18 -12.65 11.10
CA GLN A 135 -19.14 -11.26 10.62
C GLN A 135 -17.72 -10.77 10.34
N ALA A 136 -16.70 -11.56 10.64
CA ALA A 136 -15.31 -11.14 10.44
C ALA A 136 -14.97 -11.06 8.94
N ILE A 137 -14.33 -9.97 8.55
CA ILE A 137 -13.72 -9.83 7.23
C ILE A 137 -12.46 -10.69 7.21
N VAL A 138 -12.30 -11.52 6.17
CA VAL A 138 -11.11 -12.34 6.02
C VAL A 138 -10.22 -11.72 4.96
N PHE A 139 -9.05 -11.28 5.37
CA PHE A 139 -8.00 -10.78 4.49
C PHE A 139 -7.02 -11.90 4.14
N SER A 140 -6.73 -12.04 2.87
CA SER A 140 -5.59 -12.78 2.31
C SER A 140 -5.34 -12.32 0.88
N ASP A 141 -4.35 -12.86 0.16
CA ASP A 141 -4.15 -12.55 -1.26
C ASP A 141 -5.39 -12.85 -2.11
N GLY A 142 -6.14 -13.89 -1.76
CA GLY A 142 -7.36 -14.32 -2.46
C GLY A 142 -8.68 -14.00 -1.75
N GLY A 143 -8.64 -13.28 -0.65
CA GLY A 143 -9.84 -12.99 0.15
C GLY A 143 -10.20 -14.12 1.13
N PRO A 144 -11.51 -14.40 1.35
CA PRO A 144 -12.69 -13.99 0.56
C PRO A 144 -13.26 -12.61 0.90
N GLY A 145 -12.91 -11.99 2.03
CA GLY A 145 -13.48 -10.71 2.45
C GLY A 145 -12.84 -9.51 1.74
N CYS A 146 -11.53 -9.43 1.78
CA CYS A 146 -10.73 -8.47 1.01
C CYS A 146 -9.40 -9.11 0.62
N ARG A 147 -8.75 -8.54 -0.40
CA ARG A 147 -7.48 -9.05 -0.92
C ARG A 147 -6.34 -8.09 -0.65
N TRP A 148 -5.14 -8.64 -0.51
CA TRP A 148 -3.92 -7.86 -0.63
C TRP A 148 -3.83 -7.18 -2.00
N VAL A 149 -3.38 -5.93 -2.02
CA VAL A 149 -3.25 -5.13 -3.25
C VAL A 149 -2.06 -5.55 -4.14
N GLY A 150 -1.24 -6.50 -3.68
CA GLY A 150 -0.10 -7.02 -4.44
C GLY A 150 1.19 -6.20 -4.33
N ASN A 151 1.24 -5.22 -3.44
CA ASN A 151 2.43 -4.45 -3.09
C ASN A 151 2.30 -3.90 -1.66
N GLU A 152 3.42 -3.49 -1.08
CA GLU A 152 3.48 -2.85 0.24
C GLU A 152 3.83 -1.35 0.15
N ASN A 153 3.66 -0.77 -1.04
CA ASN A 153 3.79 0.67 -1.26
C ASN A 153 2.55 1.46 -0.83
N GLY A 154 1.44 0.76 -0.62
CA GLY A 154 0.16 1.34 -0.25
C GLY A 154 -0.64 1.89 -1.43
N PHE A 155 -0.43 1.40 -2.64
CA PHE A 155 -1.08 1.89 -3.86
C PHE A 155 -1.92 0.81 -4.54
N ALA A 156 -3.16 1.16 -4.88
CA ALA A 156 -3.96 0.42 -5.84
C ALA A 156 -3.81 1.03 -7.25
N GLY A 157 -4.00 0.24 -8.28
CA GLY A 157 -4.02 0.73 -9.66
C GLY A 157 -5.14 1.76 -9.89
N ALA A 158 -4.92 2.68 -10.82
CA ALA A 158 -5.98 3.59 -11.29
C ALA A 158 -7.15 2.79 -11.87
N THR A 159 -6.86 1.68 -12.55
CA THR A 159 -7.82 0.61 -12.83
C THR A 159 -7.82 -0.36 -11.66
N ASN A 160 -8.92 -0.45 -10.91
CA ASN A 160 -9.04 -1.38 -9.79
C ASN A 160 -10.45 -1.97 -9.71
N TRP A 161 -10.57 -3.24 -10.09
CA TRP A 161 -11.79 -4.02 -9.96
C TRP A 161 -11.86 -4.69 -8.59
N SER A 162 -13.00 -4.58 -7.92
CA SER A 162 -13.28 -5.33 -6.68
C SER A 162 -13.68 -6.77 -6.95
N PHE A 163 -13.24 -7.34 -8.07
CA PHE A 163 -13.52 -8.72 -8.47
C PHE A 163 -12.25 -9.51 -8.65
N LEU A 164 -12.31 -10.81 -8.29
CA LEU A 164 -11.31 -11.82 -8.61
C LEU A 164 -11.94 -13.01 -9.33
N ARG A 165 -11.15 -13.73 -10.11
CA ARG A 165 -11.51 -15.04 -10.65
C ARG A 165 -11.40 -16.07 -9.53
N ALA A 166 -12.55 -16.53 -9.02
CA ALA A 166 -12.58 -17.50 -7.94
C ALA A 166 -11.82 -18.78 -8.30
N GLY A 167 -11.02 -19.26 -7.35
CA GLY A 167 -10.22 -20.49 -7.50
C GLY A 167 -8.89 -20.33 -8.25
N GLU A 168 -8.63 -19.18 -8.92
CA GLU A 168 -7.32 -18.90 -9.50
C GLU A 168 -6.39 -18.24 -8.49
N VAL A 169 -6.90 -17.30 -7.69
CA VAL A 169 -6.14 -16.57 -6.67
C VAL A 169 -6.25 -17.27 -5.32
N TYR A 170 -5.14 -17.42 -4.64
CA TYR A 170 -5.03 -18.07 -3.33
C TYR A 170 -3.90 -17.43 -2.52
N PRO A 171 -3.86 -17.59 -1.19
CA PRO A 171 -2.78 -17.07 -0.36
C PRO A 171 -1.40 -17.55 -0.83
N GLY A 172 -0.46 -16.62 -1.03
CA GLY A 172 0.83 -16.89 -1.65
C GLY A 172 0.78 -16.94 -3.19
N TYR A 173 -0.19 -16.30 -3.81
CA TYR A 173 -0.39 -16.25 -5.26
C TYR A 173 0.84 -15.70 -5.99
N PRO A 174 1.43 -16.45 -6.96
CA PRO A 174 2.71 -16.06 -7.56
C PRO A 174 2.61 -14.84 -8.50
N LYS A 175 1.43 -14.59 -9.09
CA LYS A 175 1.19 -13.41 -9.94
C LYS A 175 0.58 -12.25 -9.14
N TYR A 176 1.07 -12.03 -7.92
CA TYR A 176 0.51 -11.07 -6.96
C TYR A 176 0.36 -9.64 -7.52
N ARG A 177 1.16 -9.22 -8.51
CA ARG A 177 1.01 -7.91 -9.16
C ARG A 177 -0.34 -7.70 -9.86
N GLU A 178 -1.02 -8.77 -10.29
CA GLU A 178 -2.38 -8.69 -10.84
C GLU A 178 -3.40 -8.23 -9.80
N LEU A 179 -3.13 -8.45 -8.52
CA LEU A 179 -4.00 -8.07 -7.41
C LEU A 179 -4.17 -6.56 -7.27
N GLN A 180 -3.22 -5.77 -7.81
CA GLN A 180 -3.30 -4.31 -7.85
C GLN A 180 -4.48 -3.81 -8.68
N TYR A 181 -4.87 -4.59 -9.69
CA TYR A 181 -5.92 -4.22 -10.65
C TYR A 181 -7.22 -5.02 -10.45
N GLY A 182 -7.15 -6.17 -9.79
CA GLY A 182 -8.23 -7.15 -9.80
C GLY A 182 -8.56 -7.65 -11.22
N HIS A 183 -9.70 -8.30 -11.37
CA HIS A 183 -10.08 -8.92 -12.64
C HIS A 183 -11.41 -8.36 -13.16
N ALA A 184 -11.41 -7.72 -14.32
CA ALA A 184 -12.63 -7.17 -14.94
C ALA A 184 -13.70 -8.26 -15.20
N ASP A 185 -13.27 -9.50 -15.46
CA ASP A 185 -14.09 -10.68 -15.69
C ASP A 185 -14.23 -11.56 -14.43
N GLY A 186 -13.80 -11.07 -13.28
CA GLY A 186 -13.91 -11.78 -12.01
C GLY A 186 -15.36 -12.08 -11.63
N ASN A 187 -15.55 -13.18 -10.93
CA ASN A 187 -16.85 -13.72 -10.52
C ASN A 187 -17.05 -13.76 -9.00
N GLN A 188 -16.07 -13.30 -8.23
CA GLN A 188 -16.13 -13.16 -6.77
C GLN A 188 -15.82 -11.73 -6.37
N TRP A 189 -16.62 -11.16 -5.46
CA TRP A 189 -16.41 -9.83 -4.90
C TRP A 189 -15.32 -9.88 -3.83
N VAL A 190 -14.17 -9.29 -4.10
CA VAL A 190 -13.00 -9.25 -3.20
C VAL A 190 -12.29 -7.90 -3.36
N PRO A 191 -12.74 -6.85 -2.68
CA PRO A 191 -12.13 -5.52 -2.77
C PRO A 191 -10.68 -5.52 -2.28
N ALA A 192 -9.87 -4.58 -2.79
CA ALA A 192 -8.47 -4.46 -2.43
C ALA A 192 -8.28 -3.76 -1.09
N GLU A 193 -7.27 -4.19 -0.33
CA GLU A 193 -6.70 -3.48 0.79
C GLU A 193 -5.22 -3.19 0.54
N CYS A 194 -4.84 -1.92 0.71
CA CYS A 194 -3.48 -1.44 0.58
C CYS A 194 -2.85 -1.38 1.97
N ASP A 195 -1.88 -2.21 2.23
CA ASP A 195 -1.06 -2.17 3.43
C ASP A 195 0.24 -1.42 3.18
N VAL A 196 0.63 -0.59 4.14
CA VAL A 196 1.87 0.18 4.07
C VAL A 196 2.30 0.62 5.45
N SER A 197 3.60 0.65 5.72
CA SER A 197 4.10 1.21 6.98
C SER A 197 4.32 2.72 6.88
N ILE A 198 4.05 3.44 7.97
CA ILE A 198 4.41 4.87 8.08
C ILE A 198 5.93 5.07 8.09
N ARG A 199 6.71 4.03 8.42
CA ARG A 199 8.17 3.97 8.43
C ARG A 199 8.70 3.18 7.25
N PRO A 200 10.02 3.17 7.00
CA PRO A 200 10.61 2.34 5.94
C PRO A 200 10.30 0.84 6.07
N GLY A 201 10.34 0.31 7.28
CA GLY A 201 10.06 -1.09 7.59
C GLY A 201 8.79 -1.28 8.43
N TRP A 202 8.44 -2.56 8.70
CA TRP A 202 7.27 -2.95 9.49
C TRP A 202 7.50 -2.83 11.00
N PHE A 203 8.75 -2.78 11.43
CA PHE A 203 9.16 -2.71 12.83
C PHE A 203 9.82 -1.37 13.14
N TYR A 204 9.85 -0.99 14.44
CA TYR A 204 10.45 0.24 14.89
C TYR A 204 11.98 0.12 14.96
N HIS A 205 12.66 1.11 14.37
CA HIS A 205 14.09 1.31 14.46
C HIS A 205 14.35 2.79 14.74
N PRO A 206 15.05 3.16 15.86
CA PRO A 206 15.30 4.56 16.22
C PRO A 206 16.04 5.35 15.14
N GLU A 207 16.93 4.70 14.38
CA GLU A 207 17.68 5.29 13.27
C GLU A 207 16.79 5.72 12.08
N GLU A 208 15.52 5.30 12.08
CA GLU A 208 14.53 5.63 11.05
C GLU A 208 13.60 6.79 11.46
N ASP A 209 13.79 7.42 12.64
CA ASP A 209 12.92 8.50 13.13
C ASP A 209 12.87 9.71 12.17
N ASN A 210 13.93 9.94 11.40
CA ASN A 210 13.99 10.97 10.37
C ASN A 210 13.45 10.52 8.99
N ARG A 211 12.91 9.30 8.87
CA ARG A 211 12.42 8.68 7.63
C ARG A 211 10.93 8.34 7.68
N VAL A 212 10.22 8.86 8.69
CA VAL A 212 8.77 8.73 8.80
C VAL A 212 8.10 9.42 7.62
N LYS A 213 7.11 8.78 6.99
CA LYS A 213 6.37 9.36 5.87
C LYS A 213 5.78 10.71 6.24
N THR A 214 5.98 11.68 5.36
CA THR A 214 5.47 13.04 5.53
C THR A 214 3.96 13.12 5.36
N VAL A 215 3.34 14.22 5.78
CA VAL A 215 1.90 14.47 5.57
C VAL A 215 1.53 14.41 4.09
N ASP A 216 2.38 14.94 3.21
CA ASP A 216 2.15 14.91 1.76
C ASP A 216 2.23 13.49 1.20
N GLN A 217 3.22 12.70 1.62
CA GLN A 217 3.33 11.28 1.24
C GLN A 217 2.12 10.47 1.72
N LEU A 218 1.66 10.68 2.96
CA LEU A 218 0.47 10.01 3.51
C LEU A 218 -0.80 10.47 2.79
N THR A 219 -0.87 11.75 2.39
CA THR A 219 -1.99 12.26 1.59
C THR A 219 -1.99 11.64 0.20
N ASP A 220 -0.83 11.50 -0.45
CA ASP A 220 -0.70 10.80 -1.73
C ASP A 220 -1.15 9.33 -1.62
N LEU A 221 -0.73 8.63 -0.56
CA LEU A 221 -1.20 7.27 -0.26
C LEU A 221 -2.73 7.19 -0.19
N TYR A 222 -3.38 8.16 0.46
CA TYR A 222 -4.84 8.18 0.56
C TYR A 222 -5.52 8.30 -0.81
N TYR A 223 -5.03 9.17 -1.67
CA TYR A 223 -5.57 9.33 -3.02
C TYR A 223 -5.34 8.08 -3.88
N ARG A 224 -4.18 7.43 -3.74
CA ARG A 224 -3.81 6.26 -4.55
C ARG A 224 -4.25 4.92 -3.94
N SER A 225 -4.84 4.91 -2.75
CA SER A 225 -5.46 3.74 -2.14
C SER A 225 -6.97 3.90 -2.05
N VAL A 226 -7.46 4.72 -1.10
CA VAL A 226 -8.89 5.00 -0.91
C VAL A 226 -9.49 5.66 -2.14
N GLY A 227 -8.75 6.58 -2.77
CA GLY A 227 -9.15 7.23 -4.01
C GLY A 227 -9.10 6.33 -5.25
N HIS A 228 -8.52 5.15 -5.16
CA HIS A 228 -8.48 4.11 -6.19
C HIS A 228 -9.28 2.86 -5.79
N ASN A 229 -10.41 3.04 -5.12
CA ASN A 229 -11.34 1.96 -4.78
C ASN A 229 -10.73 0.85 -3.89
N ALA A 230 -9.85 1.19 -2.96
CA ALA A 230 -9.27 0.28 -1.99
C ALA A 230 -9.46 0.79 -0.55
N THR A 231 -9.19 -0.04 0.44
CA THR A 231 -8.98 0.42 1.81
C THR A 231 -7.51 0.71 2.06
N LEU A 232 -7.20 1.56 3.05
CA LEU A 232 -5.83 1.82 3.48
C LEU A 232 -5.62 1.23 4.86
N LEU A 233 -4.65 0.32 4.97
CA LEU A 233 -4.12 -0.20 6.22
C LEU A 233 -2.74 0.42 6.46
N LEU A 234 -2.66 1.38 7.38
CA LEU A 234 -1.42 2.06 7.73
C LEU A 234 -0.83 1.44 8.98
N ASN A 235 0.37 0.86 8.86
CA ASN A 235 1.09 0.30 9.99
C ASN A 235 1.81 1.38 10.80
N PHE A 236 1.67 1.30 12.11
CA PHE A 236 2.38 2.10 13.10
C PHE A 236 3.24 1.17 13.95
N PRO A 237 4.55 1.04 13.66
CA PRO A 237 5.44 0.29 14.53
C PRO A 237 5.47 0.91 15.93
N VAL A 238 5.30 0.09 16.96
CA VAL A 238 5.45 0.54 18.34
C VAL A 238 6.93 0.64 18.71
N ASP A 239 7.29 1.67 19.47
CA ASP A 239 8.63 1.84 19.99
C ASP A 239 8.95 0.84 21.13
N ARG A 240 10.15 0.95 21.72
CA ARG A 240 10.58 0.02 22.78
C ARG A 240 9.82 0.19 24.10
N ASP A 241 9.10 1.29 24.27
CA ASP A 241 8.23 1.55 25.42
C ASP A 241 6.79 1.05 25.18
N GLY A 242 6.53 0.46 24.00
CA GLY A 242 5.21 -0.02 23.58
C GLY A 242 4.26 1.09 23.14
N LEU A 243 4.79 2.24 22.76
CA LEU A 243 4.03 3.41 22.33
C LEU A 243 4.22 3.69 20.85
N ILE A 244 3.25 4.40 20.25
CA ILE A 244 3.44 4.98 18.92
C ILE A 244 4.35 6.22 19.07
N HIS A 245 5.46 6.24 18.33
CA HIS A 245 6.43 7.32 18.42
C HIS A 245 5.79 8.69 18.10
N PRO A 246 6.17 9.78 18.81
CA PRO A 246 5.54 11.10 18.66
C PRO A 246 5.53 11.63 17.22
N ILE A 247 6.58 11.39 16.42
CA ILE A 247 6.64 11.82 15.01
C ILE A 247 5.57 11.08 14.18
N ASP A 248 5.43 9.77 14.35
CA ASP A 248 4.45 8.93 13.65
C ASP A 248 3.03 9.41 13.96
N SER A 249 2.76 9.62 15.25
CA SER A 249 1.47 10.12 15.74
C SER A 249 1.16 11.52 15.18
N ALA A 250 2.12 12.45 15.21
CA ALA A 250 1.96 13.81 14.70
C ALA A 250 1.66 13.81 13.19
N ASN A 251 2.43 13.05 12.41
CA ASN A 251 2.24 12.97 10.96
C ASN A 251 0.89 12.32 10.59
N ALA A 252 0.48 11.26 11.30
CA ALA A 252 -0.82 10.63 11.10
C ALA A 252 -2.00 11.58 11.40
N VAL A 253 -1.92 12.32 12.51
CA VAL A 253 -2.96 13.29 12.88
C VAL A 253 -3.04 14.44 11.88
N ASN A 254 -1.89 14.96 11.46
CA ASN A 254 -1.83 16.05 10.49
C ASN A 254 -2.25 15.60 9.08
N PHE A 255 -1.90 14.39 8.67
CA PHE A 255 -2.42 13.75 7.46
C PHE A 255 -3.95 13.71 7.46
N HIS A 256 -4.56 13.21 8.53
CA HIS A 256 -6.02 13.16 8.64
C HIS A 256 -6.65 14.55 8.52
N LYS A 257 -6.10 15.56 9.23
CA LYS A 257 -6.56 16.95 9.13
C LYS A 257 -6.40 17.52 7.72
N ASN A 258 -5.29 17.20 7.03
CA ASN A 258 -5.04 17.66 5.68
C ASN A 258 -6.07 17.09 4.68
N VAL A 259 -6.35 15.78 4.74
CA VAL A 259 -7.40 15.16 3.90
C VAL A 259 -8.76 15.80 4.20
N GLN A 260 -9.13 15.96 5.47
CA GLN A 260 -10.39 16.61 5.85
C GLN A 260 -10.48 18.03 5.31
N LYS A 261 -9.41 18.83 5.39
CA LYS A 261 -9.37 20.20 4.86
C LYS A 261 -9.54 20.23 3.34
N GLN A 262 -8.85 19.34 2.61
CA GLN A 262 -8.92 19.28 1.15
C GLN A 262 -10.31 18.92 0.62
N LEU A 263 -11.06 18.13 1.38
CA LEU A 263 -12.39 17.62 1.03
C LEU A 263 -13.51 18.19 1.93
N ALA A 264 -13.30 19.39 2.50
CA ALA A 264 -14.23 19.94 3.48
C ALA A 264 -15.46 20.61 2.84
N HIS A 265 -15.32 21.17 1.66
CA HIS A 265 -16.35 21.97 1.02
C HIS A 265 -16.69 21.43 -0.36
N ASN A 266 -17.77 20.65 -0.41
CA ASN A 266 -18.31 20.11 -1.66
C ASN A 266 -19.01 21.22 -2.47
N LEU A 267 -18.43 21.59 -3.60
CA LEU A 267 -18.94 22.64 -4.50
C LEU A 267 -20.19 22.20 -5.25
N LEU A 268 -20.48 20.88 -5.32
CA LEU A 268 -21.67 20.33 -5.98
C LEU A 268 -22.83 20.09 -5.03
N ALA A 269 -22.66 20.34 -3.72
CA ALA A 269 -23.72 20.14 -2.75
C ALA A 269 -24.97 20.95 -3.10
N GLY A 270 -26.10 20.26 -3.27
CA GLY A 270 -27.38 20.87 -3.61
C GLY A 270 -27.55 21.35 -5.05
N ILE A 271 -26.55 21.19 -5.92
CA ILE A 271 -26.68 21.45 -7.35
C ILE A 271 -27.57 20.36 -7.97
N GLN A 272 -28.53 20.76 -8.78
CA GLN A 272 -29.34 19.85 -9.58
C GLN A 272 -28.61 19.52 -10.88
N PRO A 273 -28.11 18.28 -11.07
CA PRO A 273 -27.41 17.92 -12.29
C PRO A 273 -28.38 17.83 -13.50
N LYS A 274 -27.81 18.00 -14.70
CA LYS A 274 -28.45 17.64 -15.97
C LYS A 274 -27.81 16.36 -16.48
N VAL A 275 -28.59 15.43 -16.98
CA VAL A 275 -28.08 14.14 -17.49
C VAL A 275 -28.63 13.84 -18.87
N SER A 276 -27.88 13.06 -19.64
CA SER A 276 -28.32 12.61 -20.97
C SER A 276 -29.32 11.46 -20.91
N ASP A 277 -29.34 10.70 -19.80
CA ASP A 277 -30.26 9.58 -19.55
C ASP A 277 -30.50 9.41 -18.04
N GLU A 278 -31.74 9.15 -17.64
CA GLU A 278 -32.09 8.74 -16.28
C GLU A 278 -33.35 7.86 -16.25
N ARG A 279 -33.37 6.93 -15.32
CA ARG A 279 -34.54 6.09 -15.04
C ARG A 279 -35.69 6.89 -14.41
N GLY A 280 -35.38 8.00 -13.79
CA GLY A 280 -36.33 8.89 -13.12
C GLY A 280 -36.81 8.41 -11.74
N GLY A 281 -37.75 9.14 -11.17
CA GLY A 281 -38.27 8.87 -9.83
C GLY A 281 -37.18 8.94 -8.77
N LYS A 282 -37.07 7.91 -7.95
CA LYS A 282 -36.05 7.83 -6.90
C LYS A 282 -34.61 7.62 -7.42
N PHE A 283 -34.47 7.38 -8.72
CA PHE A 283 -33.18 7.17 -9.38
C PHE A 283 -32.77 8.39 -10.25
N SER A 284 -33.37 9.54 -10.00
CA SER A 284 -33.08 10.77 -10.74
C SER A 284 -31.66 11.29 -10.48
N ALA A 285 -31.15 12.13 -11.37
CA ALA A 285 -29.82 12.72 -11.28
C ALA A 285 -29.54 13.43 -9.95
N LYS A 286 -30.56 13.99 -9.29
CA LYS A 286 -30.41 14.62 -7.96
C LYS A 286 -29.79 13.69 -6.91
N ALA A 287 -30.04 12.40 -7.00
CA ALA A 287 -29.49 11.41 -6.08
C ALA A 287 -27.96 11.26 -6.17
N ALA A 288 -27.31 11.82 -7.20
CA ALA A 288 -25.86 11.84 -7.31
C ALA A 288 -25.18 13.00 -6.56
N THR A 289 -25.97 13.94 -5.96
CA THR A 289 -25.45 15.13 -5.24
C THR A 289 -26.18 15.39 -3.92
N ASP A 290 -26.93 14.42 -3.42
CA ASP A 290 -27.71 14.54 -2.17
C ASP A 290 -26.96 14.10 -0.91
N GLU A 291 -25.69 13.68 -1.09
CA GLU A 291 -24.78 13.21 -0.02
C GLU A 291 -25.30 12.00 0.78
N SER A 292 -26.32 11.31 0.26
CA SER A 292 -26.90 10.11 0.86
C SER A 292 -26.20 8.84 0.39
N TRP A 293 -25.94 7.93 1.32
CA TRP A 293 -25.36 6.61 1.00
C TRP A 293 -26.38 5.61 0.45
N ASP A 294 -27.69 5.91 0.61
CA ASP A 294 -28.78 4.99 0.30
C ASP A 294 -29.46 5.30 -1.03
N THR A 295 -29.09 6.42 -1.66
CA THR A 295 -29.66 6.89 -2.92
C THR A 295 -28.62 6.84 -4.05
N TYR A 296 -29.09 6.81 -5.29
CA TYR A 296 -28.21 6.83 -6.45
C TYR A 296 -28.96 7.27 -7.72
N TRP A 297 -28.26 7.94 -8.60
CA TRP A 297 -28.69 8.13 -9.97
C TRP A 297 -28.49 6.85 -10.76
N ALA A 298 -29.48 6.45 -11.56
CA ALA A 298 -29.36 5.34 -12.49
C ALA A 298 -29.84 5.71 -13.89
N THR A 299 -29.11 5.24 -14.90
CA THR A 299 -29.58 5.23 -16.29
C THR A 299 -30.64 4.14 -16.50
N ASN A 300 -31.36 4.20 -17.62
CA ASN A 300 -32.25 3.12 -18.03
C ASN A 300 -31.49 1.81 -18.24
N ASP A 301 -32.21 0.69 -18.21
CA ASP A 301 -31.61 -0.63 -18.51
C ASP A 301 -30.94 -0.57 -19.91
N ASP A 302 -29.84 -1.26 -20.07
CA ASP A 302 -29.00 -1.31 -21.29
C ASP A 302 -28.28 -0.01 -21.68
N VAL A 303 -28.46 1.11 -20.93
CA VAL A 303 -27.70 2.35 -21.15
C VAL A 303 -26.43 2.32 -20.31
N THR A 304 -25.31 2.02 -20.95
CA THR A 304 -23.98 1.86 -20.32
C THR A 304 -23.08 3.08 -20.46
N ALA A 305 -23.56 4.14 -21.12
CA ALA A 305 -22.86 5.40 -21.32
C ALA A 305 -23.84 6.56 -21.15
N ALA A 306 -23.46 7.59 -20.39
CA ALA A 306 -24.24 8.79 -20.19
C ALA A 306 -23.38 9.93 -19.67
N ASP A 307 -23.86 11.14 -19.89
CA ASP A 307 -23.25 12.39 -19.40
C ASP A 307 -24.03 12.90 -18.18
N ILE A 308 -23.29 13.46 -17.21
CA ILE A 308 -23.85 14.23 -16.11
C ILE A 308 -23.15 15.58 -16.02
N GLU A 309 -23.93 16.68 -16.06
CA GLU A 309 -23.46 18.05 -16.11
C GLU A 309 -23.89 18.82 -14.88
N PHE A 310 -23.03 19.72 -14.41
CA PHE A 310 -23.24 20.57 -13.24
C PHE A 310 -23.00 22.02 -13.65
N ASP A 311 -24.00 22.87 -13.43
CA ASP A 311 -23.90 24.32 -13.61
C ASP A 311 -23.67 24.98 -12.24
N PHE A 312 -22.52 25.61 -12.04
CA PHE A 312 -22.26 26.41 -10.84
C PHE A 312 -22.97 27.76 -10.88
N PRO A 313 -23.44 28.28 -9.75
CA PRO A 313 -24.07 29.61 -9.69
C PRO A 313 -23.13 30.76 -10.10
N LYS A 314 -21.83 30.54 -10.04
CA LYS A 314 -20.74 31.46 -10.42
C LYS A 314 -19.52 30.64 -10.82
N THR A 315 -18.53 31.30 -11.42
CA THR A 315 -17.24 30.64 -11.71
C THR A 315 -16.61 30.18 -10.41
N GLU A 316 -16.28 28.89 -10.33
CA GLU A 316 -15.61 28.24 -9.21
C GLU A 316 -14.22 27.75 -9.62
N LYS A 317 -13.31 27.72 -8.63
CA LYS A 317 -12.02 27.02 -8.75
C LYS A 317 -12.22 25.58 -8.32
N VAL A 318 -11.73 24.63 -9.14
CA VAL A 318 -11.84 23.19 -8.87
C VAL A 318 -10.49 22.52 -9.15
N ASN A 319 -10.04 21.63 -8.27
CA ASN A 319 -8.85 20.81 -8.49
C ASN A 319 -8.93 19.42 -7.85
N ARG A 320 -10.09 19.05 -7.31
CA ARG A 320 -10.39 17.71 -6.78
C ARG A 320 -11.78 17.29 -7.20
N MET A 321 -11.94 16.00 -7.47
CA MET A 321 -13.26 15.41 -7.72
C MET A 321 -13.35 14.05 -7.03
N MET A 322 -14.52 13.72 -6.52
CA MET A 322 -14.87 12.39 -6.02
C MET A 322 -16.05 11.84 -6.82
N ILE A 323 -15.97 10.56 -7.16
CA ILE A 323 -17.04 9.80 -7.81
C ILE A 323 -17.21 8.50 -7.04
N GLN A 324 -18.47 8.09 -6.78
CA GLN A 324 -18.80 6.83 -6.11
C GLN A 324 -19.92 6.10 -6.85
N GLU A 325 -19.72 4.80 -7.07
CA GLU A 325 -20.79 3.91 -7.51
C GLU A 325 -21.61 3.40 -6.32
N TYR A 326 -22.87 3.09 -6.55
CA TYR A 326 -23.73 2.43 -5.55
C TYR A 326 -23.36 0.94 -5.44
N ILE A 327 -22.40 0.64 -4.62
CA ILE A 327 -21.74 -0.67 -4.50
C ILE A 327 -22.67 -1.83 -4.14
N PRO A 328 -23.80 -1.68 -3.41
CA PRO A 328 -24.75 -2.78 -3.22
C PRO A 328 -25.25 -3.42 -4.53
N LEU A 329 -25.17 -2.69 -5.66
CA LEU A 329 -25.47 -3.21 -7.00
C LEU A 329 -24.22 -3.58 -7.81
N GLY A 330 -23.04 -3.57 -7.20
CA GLY A 330 -21.76 -3.94 -7.80
C GLY A 330 -21.05 -2.77 -8.49
N GLN A 331 -19.80 -2.98 -8.83
CA GLN A 331 -18.95 -2.06 -9.58
C GLN A 331 -19.21 -2.22 -11.09
N ARG A 332 -19.43 -1.14 -11.82
CA ARG A 332 -19.89 -1.18 -13.21
C ARG A 332 -19.09 -0.33 -14.16
N VAL A 333 -18.66 0.88 -13.75
CA VAL A 333 -17.96 1.85 -14.62
C VAL A 333 -16.64 1.26 -15.09
N LYS A 334 -16.38 1.30 -16.41
CA LYS A 334 -15.14 0.88 -17.05
C LYS A 334 -14.31 2.05 -17.53
N SER A 335 -14.95 3.16 -17.94
CA SER A 335 -14.25 4.36 -18.40
C SER A 335 -15.14 5.60 -18.30
N PHE A 336 -14.48 6.73 -18.04
CA PHE A 336 -15.12 8.03 -17.98
C PHE A 336 -14.15 9.15 -18.37
N VAL A 337 -14.67 10.35 -18.64
CA VAL A 337 -13.89 11.57 -18.91
C VAL A 337 -14.46 12.69 -18.06
N VAL A 338 -13.60 13.49 -17.42
CA VAL A 338 -13.99 14.72 -16.74
C VAL A 338 -13.69 15.90 -17.65
N GLU A 339 -14.67 16.77 -17.84
CA GLU A 339 -14.58 17.94 -18.72
C GLU A 339 -15.07 19.19 -17.99
N TYR A 340 -14.59 20.35 -18.42
CA TYR A 340 -15.03 21.65 -17.95
C TYR A 340 -15.35 22.57 -19.12
N ASP A 341 -16.28 23.49 -18.95
CA ASP A 341 -16.55 24.51 -19.95
C ASP A 341 -15.50 25.61 -19.89
N LYS A 342 -14.99 25.99 -21.06
CA LYS A 342 -14.17 27.17 -21.26
C LYS A 342 -14.66 27.90 -22.49
N ASP A 343 -15.26 29.09 -22.28
CA ASP A 343 -15.76 29.94 -23.33
C ASP A 343 -16.80 29.23 -24.25
N GLY A 344 -17.68 28.41 -23.68
CA GLY A 344 -18.71 27.64 -24.37
C GLY A 344 -18.21 26.37 -25.05
N LYS A 345 -16.98 25.92 -24.73
CA LYS A 345 -16.40 24.69 -25.28
C LYS A 345 -16.02 23.74 -24.14
N TRP A 346 -16.42 22.48 -24.25
CA TRP A 346 -16.00 21.42 -23.37
C TRP A 346 -14.55 21.03 -23.64
N LEU A 347 -13.71 21.11 -22.62
CA LEU A 347 -12.32 20.68 -22.64
C LEU A 347 -12.10 19.58 -21.60
N PRO A 348 -11.33 18.53 -21.92
CA PRO A 348 -10.99 17.52 -20.92
C PRO A 348 -10.08 18.12 -19.83
N VAL A 349 -10.34 17.74 -18.58
CA VAL A 349 -9.42 18.00 -17.49
C VAL A 349 -8.17 17.16 -17.69
N LYS A 350 -6.99 17.78 -17.60
CA LYS A 350 -5.72 17.07 -17.69
C LYS A 350 -5.48 16.30 -16.39
N LEU A 351 -5.49 14.98 -16.48
CA LEU A 351 -5.20 14.06 -15.39
C LEU A 351 -3.87 13.34 -15.66
N ASN A 352 -3.14 13.00 -14.60
CA ASN A 352 -1.90 12.21 -14.68
C ASN A 352 -2.16 10.71 -14.47
N GLU A 353 -3.40 10.30 -14.53
CA GLU A 353 -3.85 8.92 -14.30
C GLU A 353 -5.00 8.55 -15.25
N GLU A 354 -5.19 7.25 -15.47
CA GLU A 354 -6.28 6.75 -16.30
C GLU A 354 -7.64 6.90 -15.60
N THR A 355 -8.67 7.26 -16.37
CA THR A 355 -10.05 7.37 -15.91
C THR A 355 -10.86 6.14 -16.32
N THR A 356 -10.54 5.01 -15.71
CA THR A 356 -11.13 3.70 -16.02
C THR A 356 -12.21 3.33 -15.01
N THR A 357 -11.85 2.73 -13.86
CA THR A 357 -12.82 2.27 -12.86
C THR A 357 -13.14 3.34 -11.83
N VAL A 358 -14.35 3.26 -11.26
CA VAL A 358 -14.80 4.10 -10.15
C VAL A 358 -14.90 3.29 -8.86
N GLY A 359 -15.84 2.37 -8.76
CA GLY A 359 -16.07 1.56 -7.57
C GLY A 359 -16.60 2.33 -6.36
N TYR A 360 -16.22 1.88 -5.16
CA TYR A 360 -16.66 2.49 -3.91
C TYR A 360 -16.24 3.97 -3.80
N LYS A 361 -15.04 4.34 -4.27
CA LYS A 361 -14.55 5.71 -4.27
C LYS A 361 -13.43 5.91 -5.29
N ARG A 362 -13.63 6.90 -6.16
CA ARG A 362 -12.61 7.43 -7.04
C ARG A 362 -12.35 8.89 -6.68
N LEU A 363 -11.11 9.21 -6.29
CA LEU A 363 -10.64 10.57 -6.05
C LEU A 363 -9.68 10.99 -7.15
N LEU A 364 -9.91 12.14 -7.75
CA LEU A 364 -9.09 12.71 -8.80
C LEU A 364 -8.41 13.98 -8.30
N ARG A 365 -7.15 14.18 -8.70
CA ARG A 365 -6.36 15.38 -8.47
C ARG A 365 -5.91 15.94 -9.80
N PHE A 366 -6.06 17.23 -9.98
CA PHE A 366 -5.67 17.92 -11.22
C PHE A 366 -5.28 19.37 -10.94
N GLU A 367 -4.63 20.01 -11.92
CA GLU A 367 -4.33 21.43 -11.88
C GLU A 367 -5.60 22.26 -11.72
N THR A 368 -5.53 23.37 -10.97
CA THR A 368 -6.70 24.21 -10.72
C THR A 368 -7.29 24.74 -12.04
N ILE A 369 -8.54 24.39 -12.27
CA ILE A 369 -9.36 24.98 -13.34
C ILE A 369 -10.32 26.02 -12.75
N SER A 370 -10.69 27.03 -13.53
CA SER A 370 -11.74 27.98 -13.20
C SER A 370 -12.86 27.84 -14.22
N THR A 371 -14.05 27.48 -13.77
CA THR A 371 -15.19 27.17 -14.66
C THR A 371 -16.51 27.42 -13.97
N ASP A 372 -17.57 27.64 -14.75
CA ASP A 372 -18.96 27.66 -14.29
C ASP A 372 -19.71 26.36 -14.62
N LYS A 373 -19.06 25.41 -15.34
CA LYS A 373 -19.67 24.10 -15.64
C LYS A 373 -18.68 22.96 -15.64
N LEU A 374 -19.08 21.86 -15.02
CA LEU A 374 -18.38 20.58 -15.05
C LEU A 374 -19.25 19.51 -15.72
N ARG A 375 -18.61 18.55 -16.37
CA ARG A 375 -19.28 17.37 -16.93
C ARG A 375 -18.43 16.12 -16.67
N ILE A 376 -19.11 15.03 -16.32
CA ILE A 376 -18.53 13.69 -16.38
C ILE A 376 -19.24 12.93 -17.49
N ARG A 377 -18.48 12.40 -18.42
CA ARG A 377 -18.96 11.50 -19.46
C ARG A 377 -18.54 10.08 -19.09
N PHE A 378 -19.49 9.27 -18.66
CA PHE A 378 -19.28 7.83 -18.52
C PHE A 378 -19.35 7.22 -19.93
N THR A 379 -18.23 6.68 -20.40
CA THR A 379 -18.09 6.24 -21.81
C THR A 379 -18.31 4.75 -21.99
N ASP A 380 -18.15 3.95 -20.93
CA ASP A 380 -18.44 2.51 -20.92
C ASP A 380 -18.68 2.00 -19.48
N ALA A 381 -19.61 1.06 -19.35
CA ALA A 381 -19.90 0.35 -18.11
C ALA A 381 -20.35 -1.09 -18.38
N ARG A 382 -20.29 -1.95 -17.37
CA ARG A 382 -20.71 -3.37 -17.45
C ARG A 382 -22.24 -3.54 -17.52
N ALA A 383 -22.99 -2.57 -17.06
CA ALA A 383 -24.45 -2.51 -17.04
C ALA A 383 -24.88 -1.04 -16.93
N CYS A 384 -26.18 -0.76 -16.77
CA CYS A 384 -26.66 0.59 -16.51
C CYS A 384 -25.88 1.24 -15.37
N LEU A 385 -25.63 2.54 -15.49
CA LEU A 385 -24.91 3.30 -14.48
C LEU A 385 -25.72 3.36 -13.18
N CYS A 386 -25.04 3.25 -12.05
CA CYS A 386 -25.61 3.44 -10.71
C CYS A 386 -24.63 4.26 -9.88
N ILE A 387 -24.73 5.58 -9.95
CA ILE A 387 -23.80 6.51 -9.33
C ILE A 387 -24.44 7.05 -8.02
N ASN A 388 -23.76 6.75 -6.90
CA ASN A 388 -24.22 7.12 -5.58
C ASN A 388 -23.92 8.59 -5.27
N ASN A 389 -22.68 9.05 -5.55
CA ASN A 389 -22.27 10.40 -5.17
C ASN A 389 -21.20 10.96 -6.12
N ILE A 390 -21.29 12.25 -6.38
CA ILE A 390 -20.30 13.04 -7.11
C ILE A 390 -20.06 14.33 -6.35
N GLU A 391 -18.80 14.61 -6.06
CA GLU A 391 -18.38 15.79 -5.33
C GLU A 391 -17.21 16.46 -6.04
N ALA A 392 -17.15 17.80 -5.95
CA ALA A 392 -16.02 18.58 -6.47
C ALA A 392 -15.52 19.54 -5.39
N TYR A 393 -14.18 19.80 -5.39
CA TYR A 393 -13.56 20.59 -4.33
C TYR A 393 -12.46 21.48 -4.86
N TYR A 394 -12.17 22.53 -4.09
CA TYR A 394 -10.96 23.31 -4.23
C TYR A 394 -10.10 23.15 -2.98
N ALA A 395 -9.03 22.38 -3.10
CA ALA A 395 -8.12 22.05 -2.00
C ALA A 395 -7.07 23.15 -1.69
N GLY A 396 -7.17 24.32 -2.33
CA GLY A 396 -6.11 25.32 -2.31
C GLY A 396 -5.01 25.04 -3.33
N GLU A 397 -4.12 25.97 -3.54
CA GLU A 397 -3.01 25.85 -4.51
C GLU A 397 -1.71 25.35 -3.85
N THR A 398 -1.59 25.51 -2.55
CA THR A 398 -0.47 25.02 -1.75
C THR A 398 -0.97 24.13 -0.63
N PRO A 399 -0.49 22.89 -0.49
CA PRO A 399 -0.79 22.08 0.68
C PRO A 399 -0.25 22.77 1.94
N ASP A 400 -1.03 22.77 3.03
CA ASP A 400 -0.50 23.09 4.35
C ASP A 400 0.34 21.92 4.84
N THR A 401 1.63 22.01 4.76
CA THR A 401 2.55 21.01 5.27
C THR A 401 2.90 21.32 6.73
N PHE A 402 2.32 20.59 7.66
CA PHE A 402 2.81 20.50 9.05
C PHE A 402 3.67 19.25 9.21
N THR A 403 4.64 19.09 8.35
CA THR A 403 5.53 17.93 8.38
C THR A 403 6.69 18.17 9.33
N VAL A 404 7.02 17.19 10.14
CA VAL A 404 8.37 17.05 10.64
C VAL A 404 9.19 16.56 9.44
N GLU A 405 9.93 17.46 8.81
CA GLU A 405 10.70 17.12 7.61
C GLU A 405 11.81 16.12 7.98
N ALA A 406 11.88 15.04 7.22
CA ALA A 406 13.07 14.22 7.17
C ALA A 406 14.24 15.09 6.66
N LYS A 407 15.40 15.02 7.31
CA LYS A 407 16.61 15.70 6.81
C LYS A 407 16.89 15.19 5.40
N GLU A 408 17.08 16.13 4.46
CA GLU A 408 17.52 15.79 3.10
C GLU A 408 18.75 14.87 3.15
N LEU A 409 18.74 13.85 2.32
CA LEU A 409 19.88 12.96 2.14
C LEU A 409 21.03 13.79 1.55
N LYS A 410 22.05 14.07 2.35
CA LYS A 410 23.26 14.73 1.84
C LYS A 410 24.06 13.69 1.08
N SER A 411 24.45 13.98 -0.16
CA SER A 411 25.31 13.12 -0.97
C SER A 411 26.53 13.89 -1.44
N TYR A 412 27.67 13.22 -1.50
CA TYR A 412 28.79 13.71 -2.28
C TYR A 412 28.40 13.75 -3.77
N PRO A 413 28.90 14.71 -4.55
CA PRO A 413 28.78 14.65 -6.01
C PRO A 413 29.59 13.46 -6.55
N PHE A 414 29.07 12.85 -7.60
CA PHE A 414 29.70 11.67 -8.22
C PHE A 414 29.42 11.60 -9.72
N THR A 415 30.13 10.72 -10.41
CA THR A 415 29.84 10.26 -11.78
C THR A 415 29.79 8.76 -11.82
N LEU A 416 29.08 8.20 -12.79
CA LEU A 416 29.01 6.75 -13.01
C LEU A 416 30.04 6.37 -14.10
N VAL A 417 30.92 5.44 -13.78
CA VAL A 417 31.97 5.00 -14.72
C VAL A 417 31.38 4.16 -15.84
N GLY A 418 31.62 4.57 -17.09
CA GLY A 418 31.08 3.86 -18.25
C GLY A 418 29.60 4.12 -18.57
N VAL A 419 28.97 5.02 -17.87
CA VAL A 419 27.57 5.44 -18.07
C VAL A 419 27.53 6.85 -18.63
N SER A 420 26.54 7.16 -19.49
CA SER A 420 26.40 8.51 -20.06
C SER A 420 26.13 9.56 -18.98
N GLU A 421 26.47 10.83 -19.28
CA GLU A 421 26.18 11.95 -18.38
C GLU A 421 24.66 12.14 -18.18
N GLU A 422 23.88 11.87 -19.19
CA GLU A 422 22.42 11.95 -19.13
C GLU A 422 21.83 10.91 -18.15
N GLU A 423 22.26 9.66 -18.25
CA GLU A 423 21.83 8.60 -17.31
C GLU A 423 22.37 8.86 -15.89
N THR A 424 23.62 9.34 -15.76
CA THR A 424 24.18 9.71 -14.45
C THR A 424 23.34 10.81 -13.75
N LYS A 425 22.86 11.80 -14.50
CA LYS A 425 22.02 12.88 -13.95
C LYS A 425 20.71 12.37 -13.36
N LYS A 426 20.09 11.36 -13.95
CA LYS A 426 18.85 10.75 -13.43
C LYS A 426 19.02 10.16 -12.02
N CYS A 427 20.24 9.77 -11.65
CA CYS A 427 20.51 9.22 -10.32
C CYS A 427 20.67 10.28 -9.22
N MET A 428 20.61 11.59 -9.54
CA MET A 428 20.84 12.67 -8.58
C MET A 428 20.06 13.94 -8.88
N ASP A 429 19.03 13.87 -9.74
CA ASP A 429 18.18 15.01 -10.14
C ASP A 429 17.09 15.34 -9.13
N LYS A 430 16.91 14.50 -8.10
CA LYS A 430 15.86 14.56 -7.08
C LYS A 430 14.45 14.35 -7.65
N ASP A 431 14.35 13.85 -8.88
CA ASP A 431 13.10 13.49 -9.52
C ASP A 431 12.92 11.97 -9.50
N LYS A 432 12.17 11.48 -8.53
CA LYS A 432 11.89 10.05 -8.35
C LYS A 432 11.15 9.41 -9.53
N SER A 433 10.63 10.21 -10.46
CA SER A 433 9.95 9.70 -11.67
C SER A 433 10.91 9.34 -12.78
N THR A 434 12.17 9.78 -12.70
CA THR A 434 13.24 9.41 -13.63
C THR A 434 14.00 8.19 -13.11
N THR A 435 14.48 7.33 -14.00
CA THR A 435 15.26 6.15 -13.64
C THR A 435 16.38 5.94 -14.63
N ALA A 436 17.61 5.79 -14.14
CA ALA A 436 18.74 5.34 -14.92
C ALA A 436 18.78 3.82 -14.95
N PHE A 437 18.99 3.24 -16.14
CA PHE A 437 19.20 1.81 -16.30
C PHE A 437 20.65 1.55 -16.71
N VAL A 438 21.38 0.81 -15.86
CA VAL A 438 22.82 0.58 -16.01
C VAL A 438 23.08 -0.87 -16.35
N GLU A 439 23.71 -1.10 -17.51
CA GLU A 439 24.14 -2.42 -17.97
C GLU A 439 25.48 -2.83 -17.30
N GLY A 440 25.70 -4.14 -17.19
CA GLY A 440 26.94 -4.74 -16.68
C GLY A 440 26.76 -5.47 -15.36
N ASP A 441 27.86 -6.08 -14.89
CA ASP A 441 27.87 -6.90 -13.67
C ASP A 441 27.95 -6.08 -12.38
N ALA A 442 28.32 -4.80 -12.46
CA ALA A 442 28.43 -3.91 -11.34
C ALA A 442 28.33 -2.44 -11.77
N LEU A 443 27.75 -1.60 -10.92
CA LEU A 443 27.81 -0.15 -11.02
C LEU A 443 29.10 0.33 -10.35
N VAL A 444 29.92 1.14 -11.02
CA VAL A 444 31.10 1.79 -10.45
C VAL A 444 30.88 3.31 -10.41
N ILE A 445 31.10 3.89 -9.25
CA ILE A 445 30.88 5.30 -8.94
C ILE A 445 32.23 5.97 -8.66
N ASP A 446 32.50 7.12 -9.30
CA ASP A 446 33.68 7.96 -9.07
C ASP A 446 33.28 9.24 -8.33
N LEU A 447 33.81 9.46 -7.15
CA LEU A 447 33.59 10.67 -6.33
C LEU A 447 34.45 11.87 -6.75
N GLY A 448 35.27 11.68 -7.82
CA GLY A 448 36.18 12.72 -8.32
C GLY A 448 37.46 12.89 -7.50
N GLU A 449 37.39 12.71 -6.21
CA GLU A 449 38.53 12.75 -5.27
C GLU A 449 38.33 11.74 -4.13
N GLU A 450 39.40 11.47 -3.38
CA GLU A 450 39.34 10.61 -2.21
C GLU A 450 38.53 11.28 -1.09
N ARG A 451 37.51 10.58 -0.57
CA ARG A 451 36.64 11.03 0.50
C ARG A 451 36.50 9.97 1.59
N THR A 452 36.12 10.37 2.78
CA THR A 452 35.71 9.43 3.83
C THR A 452 34.25 9.09 3.61
N ILE A 453 33.96 7.82 3.32
CA ILE A 453 32.63 7.32 3.03
C ILE A 453 32.13 6.52 4.23
N THR A 454 30.84 6.69 4.59
CA THR A 454 30.18 6.04 5.72
C THR A 454 28.90 5.31 5.34
N SER A 455 28.31 5.66 4.19
CA SER A 455 27.04 5.07 3.75
C SER A 455 26.86 5.13 2.24
N PHE A 456 26.03 4.20 1.76
CA PHE A 456 25.51 4.17 0.40
C PHE A 456 23.99 4.09 0.46
N HIS A 457 23.31 4.84 -0.39
CA HIS A 457 21.85 4.90 -0.46
C HIS A 457 21.38 4.59 -1.88
N TYR A 458 20.38 3.73 -1.99
CA TYR A 458 19.80 3.24 -3.23
C TYR A 458 18.29 3.44 -3.22
N LEU A 459 17.78 4.32 -4.08
CA LEU A 459 16.36 4.37 -4.42
C LEU A 459 16.16 3.62 -5.73
N PRO A 460 15.43 2.49 -5.73
CA PRO A 460 15.14 1.75 -6.94
C PRO A 460 14.14 2.48 -7.84
N ASP A 461 13.89 1.95 -9.02
CA ASP A 461 12.85 2.42 -9.94
C ASP A 461 11.50 2.57 -9.24
N GLN A 462 10.87 3.74 -9.40
CA GLN A 462 9.60 4.11 -8.79
C GLN A 462 8.44 4.06 -9.78
N SER A 463 8.65 3.52 -10.98
CA SER A 463 7.59 3.30 -11.96
C SER A 463 6.59 2.25 -11.45
N GLU A 464 5.41 2.22 -12.03
CA GLU A 464 4.33 1.30 -11.65
C GLU A 464 4.77 -0.18 -11.62
N TYR A 465 5.68 -0.57 -12.53
CA TYR A 465 6.15 -1.95 -12.67
C TYR A 465 7.52 -2.23 -12.05
N ASN A 466 8.16 -1.24 -11.43
CA ASN A 466 9.45 -1.31 -10.75
C ASN A 466 10.46 -2.26 -11.42
N LYS A 467 11.25 -1.77 -12.35
CA LYS A 467 12.22 -2.58 -13.11
C LYS A 467 13.63 -2.49 -12.51
N GLY A 468 14.42 -3.52 -12.74
CA GLY A 468 15.84 -3.51 -12.40
C GLY A 468 16.12 -3.50 -10.90
N LEU A 469 15.25 -4.10 -10.08
CA LEU A 469 15.40 -4.14 -8.63
C LEU A 469 16.55 -5.09 -8.22
N ILE A 470 17.49 -4.57 -7.43
CA ILE A 470 18.59 -5.35 -6.84
C ILE A 470 18.10 -5.93 -5.51
N SER A 471 18.07 -7.27 -5.40
CA SER A 471 17.68 -7.96 -4.16
C SER A 471 18.85 -8.10 -3.19
N SER A 472 19.99 -8.60 -3.66
CA SER A 472 21.17 -8.81 -2.82
C SER A 472 22.40 -8.16 -3.46
N TYR A 473 23.32 -7.68 -2.63
CA TYR A 473 24.43 -6.86 -3.08
C TYR A 473 25.75 -7.14 -2.38
N GLU A 474 26.83 -6.74 -3.03
CA GLU A 474 28.16 -6.54 -2.47
C GLU A 474 28.60 -5.11 -2.76
N LEU A 475 29.01 -4.36 -1.73
CA LEU A 475 29.60 -3.02 -1.85
C LEU A 475 31.10 -3.12 -1.62
N SER A 476 31.88 -2.58 -2.55
CA SER A 476 33.33 -2.49 -2.45
C SER A 476 33.82 -1.07 -2.71
N VAL A 477 34.97 -0.72 -2.18
CA VAL A 477 35.59 0.58 -2.35
C VAL A 477 37.06 0.45 -2.80
N GLY A 478 37.61 1.53 -3.36
CA GLY A 478 38.98 1.62 -3.79
C GLY A 478 39.44 3.04 -4.07
N THR A 479 40.73 3.24 -4.19
CA THR A 479 41.34 4.52 -4.57
C THR A 479 41.61 4.65 -6.08
N GLU A 480 41.58 3.52 -6.78
CA GLU A 480 41.80 3.43 -8.23
C GLU A 480 40.62 2.70 -8.90
N ALA A 481 40.24 3.14 -10.10
CA ALA A 481 39.06 2.62 -10.82
C ALA A 481 39.17 1.12 -11.17
N ASN A 482 40.38 0.59 -11.35
CA ASN A 482 40.65 -0.81 -11.66
C ASN A 482 40.91 -1.68 -10.42
N ALA A 483 40.83 -1.10 -9.22
CA ALA A 483 41.12 -1.77 -7.95
C ALA A 483 40.05 -1.50 -6.87
N VAL A 484 38.77 -1.55 -7.24
CA VAL A 484 37.62 -1.35 -6.32
C VAL A 484 37.24 -2.71 -5.74
N ASN A 485 38.09 -3.25 -4.83
CA ASN A 485 37.97 -4.61 -4.34
C ASN A 485 37.93 -4.77 -2.81
N GLN A 486 38.04 -3.67 -2.05
CA GLN A 486 37.88 -3.70 -0.59
C GLN A 486 36.39 -3.76 -0.27
N ILE A 487 35.88 -4.92 0.13
CA ILE A 487 34.49 -5.09 0.50
C ILE A 487 34.20 -4.36 1.80
N VAL A 488 33.18 -3.49 1.81
CA VAL A 488 32.71 -2.74 2.98
C VAL A 488 31.36 -3.19 3.48
N ALA A 489 30.52 -3.78 2.61
CA ALA A 489 29.23 -4.34 3.01
C ALA A 489 28.77 -5.43 2.05
N LYS A 490 28.01 -6.39 2.55
CA LYS A 490 27.24 -7.38 1.79
C LYS A 490 25.89 -7.56 2.48
N GLY A 491 24.84 -7.78 1.71
CA GLY A 491 23.54 -8.00 2.31
C GLY A 491 22.42 -8.13 1.29
N GLU A 492 21.22 -8.03 1.82
CA GLU A 492 19.98 -7.96 1.06
C GLU A 492 19.31 -6.61 1.31
N PHE A 493 18.71 -6.04 0.27
CA PHE A 493 17.85 -4.89 0.41
C PHE A 493 16.48 -5.35 0.92
N SER A 494 16.12 -4.86 2.11
CA SER A 494 14.95 -5.33 2.83
C SER A 494 13.66 -5.09 2.04
N ASN A 495 12.92 -6.17 1.81
CA ASN A 495 11.59 -6.17 1.20
C ASN A 495 11.47 -5.39 -0.14
N ILE A 496 12.59 -5.22 -0.85
CA ILE A 496 12.65 -4.35 -2.04
C ILE A 496 11.71 -4.80 -3.16
N LYS A 497 11.38 -6.08 -3.20
CA LYS A 497 10.45 -6.66 -4.18
C LYS A 497 9.03 -6.12 -4.01
N ASN A 498 8.54 -6.01 -2.77
CA ASN A 498 7.16 -5.62 -2.46
C ASN A 498 7.06 -4.17 -2.01
N ASN A 499 8.17 -3.59 -1.51
CA ASN A 499 8.26 -2.22 -1.04
C ASN A 499 9.58 -1.58 -1.51
N PRO A 500 9.67 -1.12 -2.77
CA PRO A 500 10.89 -0.56 -3.37
C PRO A 500 11.16 0.88 -2.92
N ILE A 501 11.32 1.09 -1.62
CA ILE A 501 11.68 2.37 -1.01
C ILE A 501 13.19 2.56 -0.97
N LEU A 502 13.64 3.77 -0.52
CA LEU A 502 15.05 4.08 -0.31
C LEU A 502 15.70 3.08 0.64
N GLN A 503 16.72 2.40 0.16
CA GLN A 503 17.57 1.47 0.91
C GLN A 503 18.84 2.18 1.36
N SER A 504 19.25 1.99 2.62
CA SER A 504 20.44 2.63 3.18
C SER A 504 21.37 1.59 3.77
N VAL A 505 22.63 1.63 3.37
CA VAL A 505 23.68 0.74 3.85
C VAL A 505 24.74 1.56 4.55
N TYR A 506 24.93 1.32 5.84
CA TYR A 506 25.94 1.97 6.66
C TYR A 506 27.10 1.01 6.91
N PHE A 507 28.33 1.54 6.92
CA PHE A 507 29.54 0.78 7.17
C PHE A 507 30.60 1.60 7.90
N THR A 508 31.63 0.93 8.40
CA THR A 508 32.76 1.60 9.06
C THR A 508 33.39 2.65 8.14
N PRO A 509 33.65 3.89 8.61
CA PRO A 509 34.23 4.94 7.78
C PRO A 509 35.49 4.47 7.05
N VAL A 510 35.55 4.66 5.75
CA VAL A 510 36.65 4.26 4.90
C VAL A 510 37.01 5.40 3.93
N LYS A 511 38.30 5.58 3.65
CA LYS A 511 38.77 6.52 2.63
C LYS A 511 38.79 5.84 1.28
N ALA A 512 38.09 6.40 0.32
CA ALA A 512 38.05 5.90 -1.05
C ALA A 512 37.64 7.00 -2.03
N ARG A 513 38.00 6.83 -3.29
CA ARG A 513 37.49 7.61 -4.42
C ARG A 513 36.42 6.86 -5.20
N TYR A 514 36.53 5.55 -5.29
CA TYR A 514 35.61 4.71 -6.05
C TYR A 514 34.79 3.83 -5.13
N LEU A 515 33.51 3.67 -5.46
CA LEU A 515 32.61 2.70 -4.85
C LEU A 515 32.00 1.82 -5.95
N SER A 516 31.91 0.51 -5.71
CA SER A 516 31.27 -0.44 -6.60
C SER A 516 30.10 -1.11 -5.91
N LEU A 517 28.93 -1.07 -6.54
CA LEU A 517 27.77 -1.87 -6.18
C LEU A 517 27.66 -3.03 -7.16
N LYS A 518 27.85 -4.25 -6.68
CA LYS A 518 27.70 -5.47 -7.45
C LYS A 518 26.44 -6.20 -6.99
N PRO A 519 25.40 -6.33 -7.84
CA PRO A 519 24.28 -7.23 -7.55
C PRO A 519 24.78 -8.67 -7.43
N THR A 520 24.42 -9.33 -6.36
CA THR A 520 24.61 -10.78 -6.20
C THR A 520 23.33 -11.54 -6.51
N LYS A 521 22.18 -10.82 -6.49
CA LYS A 521 20.88 -11.32 -6.91
C LYS A 521 19.98 -10.17 -7.35
N MET A 522 19.32 -10.31 -8.48
CA MET A 522 18.24 -9.42 -8.94
C MET A 522 16.88 -9.97 -8.51
N VAL A 523 15.88 -9.11 -8.36
CA VAL A 523 14.49 -9.55 -8.10
C VAL A 523 13.94 -10.32 -9.30
N THR A 524 14.21 -9.82 -10.52
CA THR A 524 13.91 -10.49 -11.79
C THR A 524 15.23 -10.77 -12.51
N GLU A 525 15.50 -12.03 -12.79
CA GLU A 525 16.72 -12.42 -13.51
C GLU A 525 16.74 -11.82 -14.94
N GLY A 526 17.91 -11.36 -15.36
CA GLY A 526 18.14 -10.79 -16.69
C GLY A 526 17.68 -9.33 -16.87
N GLU A 527 17.13 -8.68 -15.84
CA GLU A 527 16.89 -7.24 -15.89
C GLU A 527 18.18 -6.44 -15.69
N THR A 528 18.25 -5.28 -16.34
CA THR A 528 19.28 -4.25 -16.15
C THR A 528 19.05 -3.53 -14.81
N MET A 529 20.12 -3.16 -14.08
CA MET A 529 20.01 -2.44 -12.80
C MET A 529 19.30 -1.11 -12.96
N GLY A 530 18.27 -0.83 -12.15
CA GLY A 530 17.47 0.41 -12.18
C GLY A 530 17.73 1.28 -10.95
N PHE A 531 18.03 2.56 -11.17
CA PHE A 531 18.33 3.56 -10.12
C PHE A 531 17.52 4.83 -10.34
N ALA A 532 16.57 5.13 -9.47
CA ALA A 532 15.92 6.44 -9.45
C ALA A 532 16.80 7.47 -8.75
N GLU A 533 17.44 7.11 -7.62
CA GLU A 533 18.37 7.99 -6.92
C GLU A 533 19.52 7.20 -6.27
N ILE A 534 20.69 7.81 -6.21
CA ILE A 534 21.87 7.31 -5.49
C ILE A 534 22.37 8.39 -4.53
N GLY A 535 22.73 7.99 -3.32
CA GLY A 535 23.36 8.86 -2.33
C GLY A 535 24.60 8.21 -1.71
N ILE A 536 25.63 9.02 -1.46
CA ILE A 536 26.89 8.59 -0.83
C ILE A 536 27.31 9.62 0.20
N GLN A 537 27.55 9.17 1.42
CA GLN A 537 28.00 10.02 2.52
C GLN A 537 29.24 9.47 3.19
#